data_60dd6a0f367fb547c4f43bfffef7b677
#
_entry.id   60dd6a0f367fb547c4f43bfffef7b677
#
_cell.length_a   1.000
_cell.length_b   1.000
_cell.length_c   1.000
_cell.angle_alpha   90.00
_cell.angle_beta   90.00
_cell.angle_gamma   90.00
#
_symmetry.space_group_name_H-M   'P 1'
#
loop_
_entity.id
_entity.type
_entity.pdbx_description
1 polymer ?
#
loop_
_entity_poly.entity_id
_entity_poly.type
_entity_poly.pdbx_seq_one_letter_code
_entity_poly.pdbx_strand_id
1 'polypeptide(L)'
;MRNELTHVKRRSSSAFVLIGWLVANFAATAALAQSDSGACGPLTNSYGPFDYRTDRDKLPIVLSNHFTAEVEALVRGKTSTTPGGDIDYTLRAIPNNHRALLAMMRLGEKEKTPQPIGSRYTVECWFERAVLFSPDDAIVRMIYSRYLNSKGRIPEATRQLEIAANYAKDSAFTHYNIGLHYFELKNYDKALIEAHKAISLGFTQTALRDQLQRVGKWTEPANLPNTPPTDNAPADPAK
;
A
#
# COMPACT_ATOMS: atom_id res chain seq x y z
N MET A 1 83.05 18.76 -51.86
CA MET A 1 83.37 20.18 -51.54
C MET A 1 82.17 20.90 -51.02
N ARG A 2 82.32 21.53 -49.83
CA ARG A 2 81.44 22.53 -49.17
C ARG A 2 79.94 22.19 -49.11
N ASN A 3 79.40 21.79 -47.95
CA ASN A 3 78.94 22.56 -46.80
C ASN A 3 78.08 23.76 -47.13
N GLU A 4 76.84 23.73 -46.74
CA GLU A 4 76.27 24.82 -45.95
C GLU A 4 75.08 24.30 -45.11
N LEU A 5 75.20 24.57 -43.81
CA LEU A 5 74.22 24.38 -42.77
C LEU A 5 73.23 25.55 -42.82
N THR A 6 71.93 25.24 -42.82
CA THR A 6 70.94 26.25 -42.48
C THR A 6 70.14 25.77 -41.30
N HIS A 7 70.31 26.45 -40.18
CA HIS A 7 69.56 26.37 -38.94
C HIS A 7 68.12 26.76 -39.19
N VAL A 8 67.21 25.84 -38.93
CA VAL A 8 65.79 26.16 -38.79
C VAL A 8 65.40 26.12 -37.31
N LYS A 9 65.07 27.30 -36.82
CA LYS A 9 64.63 27.60 -35.47
C LYS A 9 63.23 26.98 -35.23
N ARG A 10 63.09 25.92 -34.40
CA ARG A 10 61.84 25.40 -33.95
C ARG A 10 61.21 26.35 -32.92
N ARG A 11 60.10 27.00 -33.28
CA ARG A 11 59.23 27.70 -32.34
C ARG A 11 58.33 26.61 -31.64
N SER A 12 58.51 26.52 -30.33
CA SER A 12 57.65 25.79 -29.44
C SER A 12 56.31 26.54 -29.27
N SER A 13 55.23 26.02 -29.80
CA SER A 13 53.88 26.50 -29.49
C SER A 13 53.28 25.54 -28.47
N SER A 14 53.23 25.97 -27.21
CA SER A 14 52.51 25.30 -26.15
C SER A 14 51.00 25.47 -26.39
N ALA A 15 50.35 24.42 -26.86
CA ALA A 15 48.91 24.37 -26.92
C ALA A 15 48.36 23.92 -25.53
N PHE A 16 47.79 24.87 -24.82
CA PHE A 16 46.99 24.55 -23.62
C PHE A 16 45.70 23.83 -24.04
N VAL A 17 45.60 22.54 -23.75
CA VAL A 17 44.38 21.80 -23.89
C VAL A 17 43.54 22.06 -22.62
N LEU A 18 42.55 22.93 -22.73
CA LEU A 18 41.49 23.09 -21.74
C LEU A 18 40.57 21.91 -21.84
N ILE A 19 40.73 20.93 -20.92
CA ILE A 19 39.78 19.86 -20.72
C ILE A 19 38.57 20.44 -19.95
N GLY A 20 37.55 20.83 -20.70
CA GLY A 20 36.25 21.22 -20.13
C GLY A 20 35.56 19.98 -19.55
N TRP A 21 35.44 19.95 -18.23
CA TRP A 21 34.58 18.99 -17.54
C TRP A 21 33.11 19.36 -17.81
N LEU A 22 32.45 18.66 -18.73
CA LEU A 22 31.01 18.67 -18.88
C LEU A 22 30.41 17.87 -17.73
N VAL A 23 30.03 18.56 -16.68
CA VAL A 23 29.18 17.98 -15.63
C VAL A 23 27.77 17.83 -16.23
N ALA A 24 27.48 16.66 -16.74
CA ALA A 24 26.12 16.30 -17.13
C ALA A 24 25.28 16.19 -15.84
N ASN A 25 24.52 17.23 -15.51
CA ASN A 25 23.45 17.17 -14.52
C ASN A 25 22.35 16.26 -15.06
N PHE A 26 22.39 14.97 -14.70
CA PHE A 26 21.23 14.11 -14.77
C PHE A 26 20.23 14.57 -13.69
N ALA A 27 19.39 15.53 -14.02
CA ALA A 27 18.16 15.75 -13.29
C ALA A 27 17.32 14.48 -13.50
N ALA A 28 17.37 13.58 -12.54
CA ALA A 28 16.39 12.50 -12.43
C ALA A 28 15.03 13.17 -12.18
N THR A 29 14.30 13.47 -13.24
CA THR A 29 12.88 13.77 -13.16
C THR A 29 12.22 12.50 -12.62
N ALA A 30 11.92 12.48 -11.32
CA ALA A 30 10.95 11.55 -10.78
C ALA A 30 9.66 11.81 -11.55
N ALA A 31 9.41 11.01 -12.57
CA ALA A 31 8.10 10.92 -13.20
C ALA A 31 7.15 10.47 -12.08
N LEU A 32 6.44 11.43 -11.49
CA LEU A 32 5.22 11.15 -10.77
C LEU A 32 4.33 10.45 -11.79
N ALA A 33 4.22 9.13 -11.68
CA ALA A 33 3.21 8.40 -12.40
C ALA A 33 1.86 8.99 -11.96
N GLN A 34 1.38 9.96 -12.71
CA GLN A 34 -0.01 10.35 -12.68
C GLN A 34 -0.74 9.08 -13.08
N SER A 35 -1.45 8.49 -12.14
CA SER A 35 -2.38 7.42 -12.45
C SER A 35 -3.35 7.97 -13.48
N ASP A 36 -3.16 7.54 -14.73
CA ASP A 36 -4.05 7.87 -15.83
C ASP A 36 -5.41 7.23 -15.49
N SER A 37 -6.31 8.05 -14.90
CA SER A 37 -7.67 7.63 -14.54
C SER A 37 -8.45 7.12 -15.76
N GLY A 38 -7.92 7.32 -16.97
CA GLY A 38 -8.42 6.77 -18.22
C GLY A 38 -8.17 5.26 -18.37
N ALA A 39 -7.06 4.73 -17.88
CA ALA A 39 -6.69 3.32 -18.08
C ALA A 39 -7.58 2.33 -17.33
N CYS A 40 -8.10 2.71 -16.14
CA CYS A 40 -8.96 1.86 -15.30
C CYS A 40 -10.46 2.13 -15.49
N GLY A 41 -10.83 2.90 -16.50
CA GLY A 41 -12.20 3.21 -16.89
C GLY A 41 -12.97 4.10 -15.89
N PRO A 42 -14.16 4.55 -16.26
CA PRO A 42 -14.96 5.46 -15.46
C PRO A 42 -15.51 4.77 -14.21
N LEU A 43 -15.73 5.55 -13.14
CA LEU A 43 -16.37 5.05 -11.91
C LEU A 43 -17.89 4.91 -12.05
N THR A 44 -18.50 5.56 -13.06
CA THR A 44 -19.94 5.50 -13.29
C THR A 44 -20.44 4.07 -13.50
N ASN A 45 -21.53 3.72 -12.83
CA ASN A 45 -22.21 2.43 -12.95
C ASN A 45 -23.73 2.64 -12.91
N SER A 46 -24.51 1.73 -13.49
CA SER A 46 -25.98 1.81 -13.52
C SER A 46 -26.60 1.72 -12.11
N TYR A 47 -25.96 1.03 -11.17
CA TYR A 47 -26.32 0.99 -9.77
C TYR A 47 -25.06 1.26 -8.92
N GLY A 48 -25.05 2.37 -8.20
CA GLY A 48 -23.87 2.92 -7.54
C GLY A 48 -23.15 3.97 -8.40
N PRO A 49 -21.89 4.38 -8.08
CA PRO A 49 -21.09 3.79 -6.99
C PRO A 49 -21.54 4.24 -5.59
N PHE A 50 -21.43 3.34 -4.62
CA PHE A 50 -21.75 3.57 -3.20
C PHE A 50 -20.50 3.42 -2.34
N ASP A 51 -20.40 4.24 -1.29
CA ASP A 51 -19.31 4.11 -0.30
C ASP A 51 -19.64 2.98 0.70
N TYR A 52 -18.74 2.00 0.78
CA TYR A 52 -18.87 0.84 1.68
C TYR A 52 -19.01 1.22 3.15
N ARG A 53 -18.48 2.38 3.56
CA ARG A 53 -18.46 2.85 4.94
C ARG A 53 -19.77 3.57 5.32
N THR A 54 -20.38 4.30 4.39
CA THR A 54 -21.47 5.26 4.67
C THR A 54 -22.82 4.87 4.07
N ASP A 55 -22.85 4.27 2.87
CA ASP A 55 -24.10 3.98 2.15
C ASP A 55 -24.68 2.59 2.51
N ARG A 56 -24.71 2.28 3.81
CA ARG A 56 -25.04 0.95 4.35
C ARG A 56 -26.39 0.40 3.90
N ASP A 57 -27.36 1.26 3.68
CA ASP A 57 -28.71 0.92 3.22
C ASP A 57 -28.77 0.48 1.74
N LYS A 58 -27.77 0.85 0.93
CA LYS A 58 -27.67 0.49 -0.49
C LYS A 58 -26.93 -0.83 -0.74
N LEU A 59 -26.12 -1.27 0.22
CA LEU A 59 -25.22 -2.42 0.04
C LEU A 59 -25.91 -3.78 -0.04
N PRO A 60 -26.98 -4.08 0.76
CA PRO A 60 -27.52 -5.42 0.90
C PRO A 60 -27.92 -6.09 -0.41
N ILE A 61 -28.52 -5.33 -1.35
CA ILE A 61 -28.96 -5.89 -2.64
C ILE A 61 -27.77 -6.35 -3.48
N VAL A 62 -26.64 -5.61 -3.47
CA VAL A 62 -25.41 -6.00 -4.19
C VAL A 62 -24.76 -7.20 -3.50
N LEU A 63 -24.61 -7.14 -2.18
CA LEU A 63 -23.90 -8.17 -1.42
C LEU A 63 -24.63 -9.51 -1.45
N SER A 64 -25.95 -9.53 -1.33
CA SER A 64 -26.75 -10.77 -1.37
C SER A 64 -26.75 -11.44 -2.74
N ASN A 65 -26.65 -10.69 -3.83
CA ASN A 65 -26.70 -11.22 -5.18
C ASN A 65 -25.32 -11.46 -5.81
N HIS A 66 -24.28 -10.71 -5.40
CA HIS A 66 -22.98 -10.76 -6.07
C HIS A 66 -21.79 -10.99 -5.13
N PHE A 67 -21.96 -10.87 -3.80
CA PHE A 67 -20.85 -11.07 -2.87
C PHE A 67 -21.25 -11.96 -1.68
N THR A 68 -21.75 -13.15 -2.03
CA THR A 68 -22.10 -14.19 -1.04
C THR A 68 -20.83 -14.82 -0.43
N ALA A 69 -21.03 -15.61 0.62
CA ALA A 69 -19.92 -16.32 1.27
C ALA A 69 -19.12 -17.22 0.30
N GLU A 70 -19.81 -17.88 -0.66
CA GLU A 70 -19.13 -18.71 -1.67
C GLU A 70 -18.32 -17.91 -2.68
N VAL A 71 -18.80 -16.71 -3.07
CA VAL A 71 -18.06 -15.79 -3.95
C VAL A 71 -16.83 -15.23 -3.22
N GLU A 72 -17.00 -14.78 -1.98
CA GLU A 72 -15.90 -14.29 -1.15
C GLU A 72 -14.83 -15.36 -0.90
N ALA A 73 -15.28 -16.61 -0.66
CA ALA A 73 -14.39 -17.75 -0.47
C ALA A 73 -13.79 -18.29 -1.79
N LEU A 74 -14.11 -17.67 -2.94
CA LEU A 74 -13.63 -18.04 -4.27
C LEU A 74 -13.95 -19.48 -4.66
N VAL A 75 -15.12 -20.00 -4.20
CA VAL A 75 -15.60 -21.36 -4.51
C VAL A 75 -16.31 -21.38 -5.84
N ARG A 76 -17.29 -20.48 -6.02
CA ARG A 76 -18.11 -20.35 -7.24
C ARG A 76 -18.70 -18.95 -7.36
N GLY A 77 -19.14 -18.59 -8.57
CA GLY A 77 -19.98 -17.42 -8.77
C GLY A 77 -21.40 -17.64 -8.22
N LYS A 78 -22.15 -16.55 -8.04
CA LYS A 78 -23.56 -16.56 -7.65
C LYS A 78 -24.45 -16.24 -8.85
N THR A 79 -24.27 -15.05 -9.43
CA THR A 79 -24.99 -14.55 -10.60
C THR A 79 -24.16 -14.78 -11.87
N SER A 80 -22.85 -14.68 -11.73
CA SER A 80 -21.88 -14.98 -12.77
C SER A 80 -21.42 -16.44 -12.68
N THR A 81 -20.85 -16.99 -13.78
CA THR A 81 -20.28 -18.35 -13.81
C THR A 81 -19.02 -18.46 -12.94
N THR A 82 -18.29 -17.38 -12.74
CA THR A 82 -17.05 -17.36 -11.98
C THR A 82 -17.12 -16.36 -10.84
N PRO A 83 -16.37 -16.56 -9.74
CA PRO A 83 -16.29 -15.59 -8.66
C PRO A 83 -15.85 -14.20 -9.16
N GLY A 84 -14.93 -14.14 -10.15
CA GLY A 84 -14.40 -12.88 -10.68
C GLY A 84 -15.46 -11.98 -11.30
N GLY A 85 -16.46 -12.54 -12.00
CA GLY A 85 -17.56 -11.76 -12.56
C GLY A 85 -18.48 -11.13 -11.50
N ASP A 86 -18.74 -11.84 -10.40
CA ASP A 86 -19.54 -11.32 -9.30
C ASP A 86 -18.75 -10.30 -8.45
N ILE A 87 -17.47 -10.54 -8.21
CA ILE A 87 -16.60 -9.56 -7.53
C ILE A 87 -16.44 -8.29 -8.40
N ASP A 88 -16.31 -8.43 -9.72
CA ASP A 88 -16.30 -7.31 -10.69
C ASP A 88 -17.55 -6.44 -10.56
N TYR A 89 -18.75 -7.07 -10.56
CA TYR A 89 -19.99 -6.32 -10.38
C TYR A 89 -20.00 -5.59 -9.02
N THR A 90 -19.60 -6.30 -7.97
CA THR A 90 -19.54 -5.74 -6.60
C THR A 90 -18.64 -4.52 -6.54
N LEU A 91 -17.43 -4.59 -7.13
CA LEU A 91 -16.47 -3.48 -7.12
C LEU A 91 -16.83 -2.32 -8.07
N ARG A 92 -17.67 -2.55 -9.06
CA ARG A 92 -18.26 -1.46 -9.85
C ARG A 92 -19.35 -0.72 -9.08
N ALA A 93 -20.17 -1.45 -8.33
CA ALA A 93 -21.25 -0.88 -7.54
C ALA A 93 -20.76 -0.29 -6.20
N ILE A 94 -19.69 -0.86 -5.60
CA ILE A 94 -19.14 -0.47 -4.30
C ILE A 94 -17.60 -0.48 -4.41
N PRO A 95 -16.99 0.57 -5.00
CA PRO A 95 -15.56 0.54 -5.36
C PRO A 95 -14.62 0.33 -4.18
N ASN A 96 -14.95 0.84 -3.00
CA ASN A 96 -14.17 0.69 -1.77
C ASN A 96 -14.64 -0.46 -0.87
N ASN A 97 -15.27 -1.49 -1.43
CA ASN A 97 -15.62 -2.68 -0.63
C ASN A 97 -14.35 -3.44 -0.23
N HIS A 98 -13.93 -3.30 1.02
CA HIS A 98 -12.70 -3.87 1.56
C HIS A 98 -12.60 -5.39 1.35
N ARG A 99 -13.71 -6.12 1.61
CA ARG A 99 -13.75 -7.58 1.47
C ARG A 99 -13.67 -8.02 0.01
N ALA A 100 -14.36 -7.31 -0.88
CA ALA A 100 -14.33 -7.60 -2.32
C ALA A 100 -12.96 -7.29 -2.94
N LEU A 101 -12.27 -6.22 -2.52
CA LEU A 101 -10.89 -5.92 -2.93
C LEU A 101 -9.92 -7.03 -2.50
N LEU A 102 -10.03 -7.50 -1.25
CA LEU A 102 -9.24 -8.64 -0.76
C LEU A 102 -9.55 -9.93 -1.53
N ALA A 103 -10.82 -10.20 -1.83
CA ALA A 103 -11.22 -11.37 -2.61
C ALA A 103 -10.68 -11.31 -4.05
N MET A 104 -10.75 -10.14 -4.70
CA MET A 104 -10.20 -9.93 -6.04
C MET A 104 -8.67 -10.11 -6.07
N MET A 105 -7.96 -9.59 -5.06
CA MET A 105 -6.52 -9.81 -4.91
C MET A 105 -6.17 -11.29 -4.78
N ARG A 106 -6.86 -12.02 -3.89
CA ARG A 106 -6.66 -13.46 -3.69
C ARG A 106 -7.01 -14.27 -4.95
N LEU A 107 -8.02 -13.83 -5.72
CA LEU A 107 -8.39 -14.49 -6.97
C LEU A 107 -7.27 -14.33 -8.02
N GLY A 108 -6.69 -13.14 -8.13
CA GLY A 108 -5.53 -12.90 -9.01
C GLY A 108 -4.31 -13.75 -8.63
N GLU A 109 -4.07 -13.95 -7.32
CA GLU A 109 -3.03 -14.85 -6.82
C GLU A 109 -3.33 -16.32 -7.13
N LYS A 110 -4.58 -16.76 -6.91
CA LYS A 110 -5.05 -18.12 -7.17
C LYS A 110 -4.96 -18.49 -8.65
N GLU A 111 -5.38 -17.57 -9.53
CA GLU A 111 -5.35 -17.76 -10.99
C GLU A 111 -4.01 -17.40 -11.62
N LYS A 112 -3.06 -16.84 -10.83
CA LYS A 112 -1.73 -16.38 -11.30
C LYS A 112 -1.82 -15.41 -12.49
N THR A 113 -2.80 -14.53 -12.45
CA THR A 113 -3.04 -13.53 -13.49
C THR A 113 -3.25 -12.14 -12.90
N PRO A 114 -2.80 -11.07 -13.57
CA PRO A 114 -3.13 -9.71 -13.15
C PRO A 114 -4.61 -9.37 -13.36
N GLN A 115 -5.32 -10.08 -14.26
CA GLN A 115 -6.74 -9.88 -14.53
C GLN A 115 -7.47 -11.21 -14.41
N PRO A 116 -8.17 -11.47 -13.30
CA PRO A 116 -8.91 -12.69 -13.07
C PRO A 116 -10.05 -12.93 -14.08
N ILE A 117 -10.37 -14.20 -14.29
CA ILE A 117 -11.44 -14.61 -15.20
C ILE A 117 -12.77 -13.97 -14.77
N GLY A 118 -13.43 -13.29 -15.70
CA GLY A 118 -14.69 -12.57 -15.45
C GLY A 118 -14.50 -11.14 -14.94
N SER A 119 -13.28 -10.72 -14.61
CA SER A 119 -12.99 -9.35 -14.22
C SER A 119 -12.73 -8.46 -15.45
N ARG A 120 -13.35 -7.26 -15.47
CA ARG A 120 -13.14 -6.25 -16.54
C ARG A 120 -11.79 -5.58 -16.46
N TYR A 121 -11.26 -5.45 -15.26
CA TYR A 121 -10.04 -4.72 -14.97
C TYR A 121 -9.03 -5.62 -14.27
N THR A 122 -7.77 -5.21 -14.30
CA THR A 122 -6.73 -5.84 -13.50
C THR A 122 -7.00 -5.64 -11.99
N VAL A 123 -6.40 -6.49 -11.17
CA VAL A 123 -6.43 -6.33 -9.70
C VAL A 123 -5.94 -4.95 -9.29
N GLU A 124 -4.89 -4.43 -9.93
CA GLU A 124 -4.35 -3.11 -9.63
C GLU A 124 -5.35 -2.00 -9.94
N CYS A 125 -5.99 -2.06 -11.11
CA CYS A 125 -7.03 -1.11 -11.48
C CYS A 125 -8.18 -1.06 -10.46
N TRP A 126 -8.55 -2.18 -9.86
CA TRP A 126 -9.57 -2.16 -8.79
C TRP A 126 -9.12 -1.35 -7.58
N PHE A 127 -7.84 -1.45 -7.19
CA PHE A 127 -7.30 -0.61 -6.12
C PHE A 127 -7.22 0.86 -6.51
N GLU A 128 -6.77 1.19 -7.72
CA GLU A 128 -6.73 2.57 -8.24
C GLU A 128 -8.12 3.19 -8.27
N ARG A 129 -9.13 2.45 -8.75
CA ARG A 129 -10.53 2.87 -8.73
C ARG A 129 -11.04 3.12 -7.30
N ALA A 130 -10.68 2.25 -6.37
CA ALA A 130 -11.09 2.38 -4.96
C ALA A 130 -10.47 3.61 -4.30
N VAL A 131 -9.17 3.89 -4.50
CA VAL A 131 -8.52 5.10 -3.95
C VAL A 131 -8.94 6.38 -4.67
N LEU A 132 -9.33 6.30 -5.95
CA LEU A 132 -9.91 7.44 -6.66
C LEU A 132 -11.30 7.77 -6.12
N PHE A 133 -12.11 6.76 -5.85
CA PHE A 133 -13.48 6.90 -5.34
C PHE A 133 -13.50 7.40 -3.88
N SER A 134 -12.69 6.78 -3.02
CA SER A 134 -12.60 7.11 -1.59
C SER A 134 -11.14 7.35 -1.19
N PRO A 135 -10.58 8.52 -1.47
CA PRO A 135 -9.16 8.81 -1.23
C PRO A 135 -8.77 8.82 0.25
N ASP A 136 -9.75 8.99 1.14
CA ASP A 136 -9.62 9.02 2.60
C ASP A 136 -9.83 7.65 3.27
N ASP A 137 -10.11 6.59 2.50
CA ASP A 137 -10.32 5.25 3.06
C ASP A 137 -8.98 4.59 3.40
N ALA A 138 -8.57 4.71 4.67
CA ALA A 138 -7.31 4.16 5.17
C ALA A 138 -7.24 2.63 5.00
N ILE A 139 -8.38 1.92 5.08
CA ILE A 139 -8.40 0.46 4.94
C ILE A 139 -8.12 0.05 3.49
N VAL A 140 -8.71 0.73 2.51
CA VAL A 140 -8.38 0.51 1.09
C VAL A 140 -6.89 0.68 0.85
N ARG A 141 -6.30 1.74 1.39
CA ARG A 141 -4.86 2.01 1.23
C ARG A 141 -3.97 0.96 1.88
N MET A 142 -4.34 0.45 3.05
CA MET A 142 -3.63 -0.67 3.69
C MET A 142 -3.69 -1.94 2.83
N ILE A 143 -4.87 -2.29 2.29
CA ILE A 143 -5.01 -3.45 1.41
C ILE A 143 -4.22 -3.26 0.10
N TYR A 144 -4.23 -2.05 -0.46
CA TYR A 144 -3.44 -1.74 -1.66
C TYR A 144 -1.93 -1.81 -1.38
N SER A 145 -1.48 -1.31 -0.22
CA SER A 145 -0.09 -1.49 0.22
C SER A 145 0.31 -2.97 0.26
N ARG A 146 -0.54 -3.83 0.81
CA ARG A 146 -0.31 -5.28 0.84
C ARG A 146 -0.19 -5.87 -0.58
N TYR A 147 -1.06 -5.48 -1.51
CA TYR A 147 -0.96 -5.88 -2.91
C TYR A 147 0.37 -5.44 -3.53
N LEU A 148 0.75 -4.17 -3.37
CA LEU A 148 2.01 -3.63 -3.88
C LEU A 148 3.23 -4.34 -3.28
N ASN A 149 3.20 -4.66 -1.98
CA ASN A 149 4.23 -5.46 -1.31
C ASN A 149 4.36 -6.85 -1.95
N SER A 150 3.24 -7.52 -2.25
CA SER A 150 3.26 -8.84 -2.92
C SER A 150 3.88 -8.80 -4.33
N LYS A 151 3.93 -7.60 -4.94
CA LYS A 151 4.59 -7.34 -6.23
C LYS A 151 6.03 -6.82 -6.09
N GLY A 152 6.57 -6.73 -4.86
CA GLY A 152 7.91 -6.19 -4.61
C GLY A 152 8.03 -4.67 -4.75
N ARG A 153 6.90 -3.96 -4.90
CA ARG A 153 6.84 -2.50 -5.09
C ARG A 153 6.84 -1.78 -3.74
N ILE A 154 7.91 -1.97 -2.97
CA ILE A 154 8.02 -1.52 -1.58
C ILE A 154 7.87 0.02 -1.41
N PRO A 155 8.48 0.87 -2.27
CA PRO A 155 8.32 2.32 -2.14
C PRO A 155 6.86 2.76 -2.29
N GLU A 156 6.13 2.17 -3.22
CA GLU A 156 4.73 2.49 -3.47
C GLU A 156 3.82 1.94 -2.36
N ALA A 157 4.09 0.74 -1.87
CA ALA A 157 3.44 0.17 -0.69
C ALA A 157 3.59 1.09 0.53
N THR A 158 4.81 1.57 0.77
CA THR A 158 5.12 2.52 1.86
C THR A 158 4.32 3.81 1.71
N ARG A 159 4.25 4.37 0.50
CA ARG A 159 3.48 5.59 0.23
C ARG A 159 1.99 5.42 0.53
N GLN A 160 1.39 4.27 0.21
CA GLN A 160 -0.01 4.02 0.54
C GLN A 160 -0.23 4.01 2.06
N LEU A 161 0.70 3.45 2.85
CA LEU A 161 0.61 3.47 4.31
C LEU A 161 0.81 4.88 4.90
N GLU A 162 1.69 5.70 4.33
CA GLU A 162 1.86 7.10 4.74
C GLU A 162 0.56 7.89 4.57
N ILE A 163 -0.12 7.70 3.43
CA ILE A 163 -1.40 8.34 3.18
C ILE A 163 -2.48 7.77 4.13
N ALA A 164 -2.49 6.45 4.38
CA ALA A 164 -3.40 5.83 5.33
C ALA A 164 -3.23 6.41 6.75
N ALA A 165 -1.98 6.61 7.20
CA ALA A 165 -1.68 7.18 8.51
C ALA A 165 -2.22 8.60 8.67
N ASN A 166 -2.17 9.43 7.60
CA ASN A 166 -2.74 10.77 7.62
C ASN A 166 -4.28 10.77 7.79
N TYR A 167 -4.95 9.71 7.31
CA TYR A 167 -6.40 9.56 7.45
C TYR A 167 -6.84 8.73 8.67
N ALA A 168 -5.90 8.10 9.37
CA ALA A 168 -6.20 7.30 10.56
C ALA A 168 -6.75 8.15 11.72
N LYS A 169 -6.40 9.44 11.79
CA LYS A 169 -6.81 10.38 12.84
C LYS A 169 -6.51 9.79 14.24
N ASP A 170 -7.56 9.66 15.07
CA ASP A 170 -7.46 9.12 16.43
C ASP A 170 -7.97 7.67 16.52
N SER A 171 -7.94 6.93 15.41
CA SER A 171 -8.31 5.51 15.41
C SER A 171 -7.13 4.65 15.85
N ALA A 172 -7.12 4.27 17.13
CA ALA A 172 -6.10 3.37 17.71
C ALA A 172 -5.98 2.06 16.90
N PHE A 173 -7.11 1.48 16.50
CA PHE A 173 -7.16 0.27 15.69
C PHE A 173 -6.51 0.46 14.30
N THR A 174 -6.75 1.60 13.66
CA THR A 174 -6.17 1.89 12.34
C THR A 174 -4.66 2.06 12.44
N HIS A 175 -4.15 2.81 13.41
CA HIS A 175 -2.72 2.96 13.67
C HIS A 175 -2.04 1.62 13.94
N TYR A 176 -2.65 0.78 14.77
CA TYR A 176 -2.13 -0.57 15.03
C TYR A 176 -2.00 -1.40 13.74
N ASN A 177 -3.02 -1.40 12.88
CA ASN A 177 -2.96 -2.16 11.63
C ASN A 177 -1.95 -1.58 10.62
N ILE A 178 -1.84 -0.25 10.53
CA ILE A 178 -0.79 0.39 9.71
C ILE A 178 0.60 -0.03 10.22
N GLY A 179 0.80 -0.08 11.54
CA GLY A 179 2.03 -0.57 12.15
C GLY A 179 2.37 -2.02 11.76
N LEU A 180 1.37 -2.91 11.76
CA LEU A 180 1.54 -4.29 11.28
C LEU A 180 1.97 -4.34 9.80
N HIS A 181 1.37 -3.52 8.94
CA HIS A 181 1.77 -3.45 7.53
C HIS A 181 3.17 -2.87 7.34
N TYR A 182 3.58 -1.85 8.11
CA TYR A 182 4.96 -1.39 8.10
C TYR A 182 5.95 -2.46 8.57
N PHE A 183 5.56 -3.27 9.56
CA PHE A 183 6.37 -4.40 10.00
C PHE A 183 6.55 -5.42 8.87
N GLU A 184 5.51 -5.78 8.12
CA GLU A 184 5.56 -6.64 6.94
C GLU A 184 6.52 -6.09 5.86
N LEU A 185 6.56 -4.75 5.69
CA LEU A 185 7.51 -4.07 4.80
C LEU A 185 8.94 -3.99 5.37
N LYS A 186 9.18 -4.52 6.58
CA LYS A 186 10.45 -4.38 7.32
C LYS A 186 10.83 -2.93 7.64
N ASN A 187 9.87 -2.01 7.55
CA ASN A 187 10.03 -0.62 7.98
C ASN A 187 9.72 -0.51 9.48
N TYR A 188 10.64 -1.04 10.28
CA TYR A 188 10.44 -1.19 11.72
C TYR A 188 10.34 0.15 12.46
N ASP A 189 11.02 1.18 11.97
CA ASP A 189 10.97 2.52 12.58
C ASP A 189 9.56 3.13 12.47
N LYS A 190 8.93 3.03 11.30
CA LYS A 190 7.54 3.46 11.11
C LYS A 190 6.56 2.54 11.83
N ALA A 191 6.81 1.23 11.85
CA ALA A 191 6.00 0.28 12.62
C ALA A 191 6.00 0.64 14.12
N LEU A 192 7.15 1.03 14.68
CA LEU A 192 7.27 1.47 16.07
C LEU A 192 6.48 2.77 16.34
N ILE A 193 6.59 3.76 15.46
CA ILE A 193 5.83 5.02 15.57
C ILE A 193 4.32 4.74 15.63
N GLU A 194 3.83 3.92 14.72
CA GLU A 194 2.41 3.58 14.64
C GLU A 194 1.94 2.73 15.84
N ALA A 195 2.80 1.84 16.36
CA ALA A 195 2.54 1.08 17.58
C ALA A 195 2.41 2.00 18.80
N HIS A 196 3.33 2.97 18.98
CA HIS A 196 3.27 3.95 20.05
C HIS A 196 2.01 4.83 19.93
N LYS A 197 1.65 5.25 18.73
CA LYS A 197 0.43 6.02 18.50
C LYS A 197 -0.81 5.22 18.88
N ALA A 198 -0.90 3.96 18.48
CA ALA A 198 -2.00 3.08 18.85
C ALA A 198 -2.12 2.93 20.39
N ILE A 199 -1.00 2.70 21.09
CA ILE A 199 -0.95 2.56 22.53
C ILE A 199 -1.39 3.88 23.21
N SER A 200 -0.90 5.02 22.75
CA SER A 200 -1.30 6.34 23.31
C SER A 200 -2.79 6.63 23.16
N LEU A 201 -3.43 6.02 22.18
CA LEU A 201 -4.88 6.08 21.94
C LEU A 201 -5.64 4.95 22.66
N GLY A 202 -4.98 4.19 23.54
CA GLY A 202 -5.62 3.17 24.37
C GLY A 202 -5.74 1.78 23.74
N PHE A 203 -5.00 1.46 22.66
CA PHE A 203 -5.03 0.12 22.07
C PHE A 203 -4.22 -0.86 22.91
N THR A 204 -4.82 -1.98 23.32
CA THR A 204 -4.25 -2.90 24.31
C THR A 204 -3.60 -4.16 23.71
N GLN A 205 -3.77 -4.46 22.41
CA GLN A 205 -3.18 -5.66 21.82
C GLN A 205 -1.67 -5.55 21.66
N THR A 206 -0.96 -6.59 22.07
CA THR A 206 0.52 -6.60 22.16
C THR A 206 1.23 -7.19 20.95
N ALA A 207 0.51 -7.84 20.02
CA ALA A 207 1.14 -8.62 18.96
C ALA A 207 2.17 -7.82 18.12
N LEU A 208 1.91 -6.54 17.79
CA LEU A 208 2.87 -5.69 17.09
C LEU A 208 4.10 -5.37 17.98
N ARG A 209 3.86 -5.06 19.26
CA ARG A 209 4.93 -4.88 20.26
C ARG A 209 5.83 -6.11 20.33
N ASP A 210 5.21 -7.29 20.48
CA ASP A 210 5.92 -8.57 20.61
C ASP A 210 6.72 -8.90 19.33
N GLN A 211 6.20 -8.55 18.17
CA GLN A 211 6.92 -8.68 16.89
C GLN A 211 8.14 -7.76 16.83
N LEU A 212 7.99 -6.49 17.22
CA LEU A 212 9.09 -5.52 17.25
C LEU A 212 10.15 -5.90 18.28
N GLN A 213 9.75 -6.42 19.46
CA GLN A 213 10.68 -6.94 20.48
C GLN A 213 11.51 -8.11 19.93
N ARG A 214 10.89 -9.07 19.27
CA ARG A 214 11.59 -10.23 18.69
C ARG A 214 12.66 -9.85 17.67
N VAL A 215 12.49 -8.75 16.95
CA VAL A 215 13.50 -8.25 16.00
C VAL A 215 14.42 -7.17 16.59
N GLY A 216 14.34 -6.91 17.92
CA GLY A 216 15.19 -5.93 18.63
C GLY A 216 14.89 -4.48 18.23
N LYS A 217 13.66 -4.16 17.81
CA LYS A 217 13.26 -2.84 17.34
C LYS A 217 12.22 -2.15 18.22
N TRP A 218 11.85 -2.78 19.34
CA TRP A 218 10.96 -2.16 20.31
C TRP A 218 11.72 -1.26 21.28
N THR A 219 11.20 -0.07 21.50
CA THR A 219 11.53 0.81 22.63
C THR A 219 10.25 1.23 23.32
N GLU A 220 10.27 1.46 24.62
CA GLU A 220 9.07 1.92 25.34
C GLU A 220 8.72 3.36 24.93
N PRO A 221 7.43 3.69 24.81
CA PRO A 221 7.00 5.07 24.55
C PRO A 221 7.47 6.02 25.67
N ALA A 222 7.93 7.21 25.28
CA ALA A 222 8.50 8.19 26.21
C ALA A 222 7.51 8.69 27.31
N ASN A 223 6.19 8.53 27.10
CA ASN A 223 5.14 9.01 28.00
C ASN A 223 3.95 8.04 28.03
N LEU A 224 4.12 6.87 28.63
CA LEU A 224 2.95 6.12 29.11
C LEU A 224 2.51 6.71 30.44
N PRO A 225 1.22 7.06 30.65
CA PRO A 225 0.72 7.23 32.00
C PRO A 225 0.99 5.92 32.75
N ASN A 226 1.63 6.01 33.93
CA ASN A 226 1.87 4.88 34.80
C ASN A 226 0.53 4.21 35.12
N THR A 227 0.15 3.21 34.34
CA THR A 227 -0.94 2.31 34.71
C THR A 227 -0.35 1.33 35.72
N PRO A 228 -0.83 1.30 36.97
CA PRO A 228 -0.37 0.29 37.94
C PRO A 228 -0.63 -1.10 37.35
N PRO A 229 0.20 -2.10 37.63
CA PRO A 229 -0.08 -3.48 37.24
C PRO A 229 -1.43 -3.86 37.85
N THR A 230 -2.40 -4.22 37.01
CA THR A 230 -3.64 -4.85 37.44
C THR A 230 -3.29 -6.26 37.90
N ASP A 231 -2.98 -6.40 39.18
CA ASP A 231 -3.04 -7.66 39.94
C ASP A 231 -4.52 -8.09 39.96
N ASN A 232 -4.98 -8.77 38.95
CA ASN A 232 -6.20 -9.53 38.96
C ASN A 232 -5.88 -10.95 38.46
N ALA A 233 -5.15 -11.68 39.30
CA ALA A 233 -5.25 -13.14 39.29
C ALA A 233 -6.57 -13.47 39.98
N PRO A 234 -7.49 -14.26 39.39
CA PRO A 234 -8.64 -14.77 40.10
C PRO A 234 -8.15 -15.71 41.19
N ALA A 235 -8.54 -15.41 42.44
CA ALA A 235 -8.33 -16.31 43.55
C ALA A 235 -9.03 -17.64 43.29
N ASP A 236 -8.25 -18.71 43.35
CA ASP A 236 -8.71 -20.09 43.29
C ASP A 236 -9.68 -20.39 44.46
N PRO A 237 -10.94 -20.79 44.22
CA PRO A 237 -11.82 -21.19 45.33
C PRO A 237 -11.65 -22.69 45.58
N ALA A 238 -10.61 -23.06 46.33
CA ALA A 238 -10.50 -24.39 46.88
C ALA A 238 -10.28 -24.31 48.38
N LYS A 239 -11.40 -24.34 49.13
CA LYS A 239 -11.57 -25.12 50.37
C LYS A 239 -13.07 -25.20 50.74
#